data_26563490a52406b0a985af65bd6c69a1
#
_entry.id   26563490a52406b0a985af65bd6c69a1
#
_cell.length_a   1.000
_cell.length_b   1.000
_cell.length_c   1.000
_cell.angle_alpha   90.00
_cell.angle_beta   90.00
_cell.angle_gamma   90.00
#
_symmetry.space_group_name_H-M   'P 1'
#
loop_
_entity.id
_entity.type
_entity.pdbx_description
1 polymer ?
#
loop_
_entity_poly.entity_id
_entity_poly.type
_entity_poly.pdbx_seq_one_letter_code
_entity_poly.pdbx_strand_id
1 'polypeptide(L)'
;LCGLFAAGTAAPLAGALLFAASPILIERAFRHTSLGAQWLVLAALYCYFSLRRQGRYAAPGLFFLNVIAVGIHPYFLPMTYAVTLALLLEYAVQKRQWLRPALFLGANMACTVLLGWVLGFFYGTATSGGQALYGYFAMNLNALWNPVGVNGVLYSRLLPAQNQIDGNYDAFAYLGLGVLAALPITLAAARRRILAAVRRHWALCLVCCVLTGFAVSNVITANGATLAVLPLPPSLIKLFSVFRSGGRLFWPVYDLLTLTTFAGLTRLPRAAVWAALLTAVQLWDISPALAARHDAMISAQKTAAFPTEMVSDFWQAAGQYRHILSVQDLQADCLHLALWAADNDMTTNDPFAARYDESALAAQRQTALDALAAGAPEGDTLYLFADEGAFLQAVEPVRSLAWCGQVTGPDGAVWYVIAPGLQGQTFDALCTPYNESYPLRLADYTDALWNRGVLDATKKTVCFADSPFARARLTDAAALCADGQEYPILDVDDHDAGWLMVTLDIDDATILWDQELTTK
;
A
#
# COMPACT_ATOMS: atom_id res chain seq x y z
N LEU A 1 24.03 5.58 20.16
CA LEU A 1 24.88 5.09 19.07
C LEU A 1 25.98 6.11 18.76
N CYS A 2 25.64 7.38 18.44
CA CYS A 2 26.61 8.42 18.11
C CYS A 2 27.65 8.66 19.21
N GLY A 3 27.29 8.59 20.49
CA GLY A 3 28.19 8.69 21.62
C GLY A 3 29.26 7.59 21.70
N LEU A 4 29.09 6.49 20.98
CA LEU A 4 30.16 5.49 20.84
C LEU A 4 31.28 5.95 19.88
N PHE A 5 31.04 6.93 19.02
CA PHE A 5 31.97 7.33 17.97
C PHE A 5 32.51 8.76 18.10
N ALA A 6 31.87 9.58 18.94
CA ALA A 6 32.28 10.96 19.20
C ALA A 6 32.36 11.24 20.69
N ALA A 7 33.35 12.06 21.10
CA ALA A 7 33.50 12.50 22.47
C ALA A 7 32.64 13.75 22.75
N GLY A 8 32.40 14.01 24.04
CA GLY A 8 31.61 15.15 24.51
C GLY A 8 30.10 14.97 24.26
N THR A 9 29.32 16.04 24.31
CA THR A 9 27.84 16.03 24.18
C THR A 9 27.38 16.61 22.85
N ALA A 10 28.00 17.65 22.33
CA ALA A 10 27.54 18.39 21.18
C ALA A 10 27.59 17.57 19.87
N ALA A 11 28.66 16.83 19.60
CA ALA A 11 28.76 16.01 18.40
C ALA A 11 27.78 14.82 18.44
N PRO A 12 27.64 14.05 19.53
CA PRO A 12 26.59 13.03 19.63
C PRO A 12 25.18 13.58 19.47
N LEU A 13 24.88 14.78 20.00
CA LEU A 13 23.57 15.41 19.84
C LEU A 13 23.31 15.77 18.38
N ALA A 14 24.26 16.38 17.68
CA ALA A 14 24.14 16.65 16.24
C ALA A 14 23.94 15.36 15.44
N GLY A 15 24.67 14.29 15.79
CA GLY A 15 24.46 12.98 15.18
C GLY A 15 23.06 12.38 15.46
N ALA A 16 22.51 12.57 16.65
CA ALA A 16 21.15 12.14 16.97
C ALA A 16 20.12 12.89 16.11
N LEU A 17 20.29 14.20 15.94
CA LEU A 17 19.45 15.01 15.04
C LEU A 17 19.59 14.58 13.57
N LEU A 18 20.80 14.23 13.13
CA LEU A 18 21.02 13.70 11.77
C LEU A 18 20.22 12.43 11.51
N PHE A 19 20.18 11.49 12.46
CA PHE A 19 19.38 10.28 12.32
C PHE A 19 17.88 10.56 12.44
N ALA A 20 17.45 11.46 13.33
CA ALA A 20 16.06 11.88 13.45
C ALA A 20 15.57 12.62 12.19
N ALA A 21 16.46 13.30 11.49
CA ALA A 21 16.20 13.98 10.22
C ALA A 21 16.51 13.10 8.98
N SER A 22 16.64 11.79 9.14
CA SER A 22 16.89 10.93 8.00
C SER A 22 15.66 10.88 7.08
N PRO A 23 15.82 11.05 5.76
CA PRO A 23 14.71 11.01 4.80
C PRO A 23 13.83 9.77 4.93
N ILE A 24 14.43 8.60 5.16
CA ILE A 24 13.67 7.35 5.29
C ILE A 24 12.78 7.33 6.54
N LEU A 25 13.22 7.93 7.65
CA LEU A 25 12.41 8.03 8.86
C LEU A 25 11.23 8.98 8.64
N ILE A 26 11.51 10.17 8.09
CA ILE A 26 10.48 11.19 7.81
C ILE A 26 9.42 10.63 6.85
N GLU A 27 9.84 9.95 5.79
CA GLU A 27 8.91 9.33 4.84
C GLU A 27 7.96 8.34 5.53
N ARG A 28 8.46 7.55 6.49
CA ARG A 28 7.65 6.53 7.18
C ARG A 28 6.82 7.08 8.33
N ALA A 29 7.32 8.05 9.05
CA ALA A 29 6.63 8.66 10.19
C ALA A 29 5.26 9.26 9.81
N PHE A 30 5.12 9.74 8.57
CA PHE A 30 3.90 10.37 8.08
C PHE A 30 3.01 9.46 7.20
N ARG A 31 3.38 8.21 7.01
CA ARG A 31 2.62 7.30 6.13
C ARG A 31 2.39 5.92 6.74
N HIS A 32 3.45 5.32 7.27
CA HIS A 32 3.41 4.01 7.91
C HIS A 32 4.06 4.13 9.28
N THR A 33 3.34 4.67 10.25
CA THR A 33 3.85 5.06 11.56
C THR A 33 4.59 3.94 12.29
N SER A 34 4.13 2.69 12.20
CA SER A 34 4.82 1.53 12.77
C SER A 34 6.21 1.31 12.16
N LEU A 35 6.41 1.65 10.87
CA LEU A 35 7.72 1.62 10.20
C LEU A 35 8.61 2.83 10.57
N GLY A 36 8.07 3.85 11.20
CA GLY A 36 8.84 4.92 11.84
C GLY A 36 9.65 4.47 13.06
N ALA A 37 9.40 3.24 13.58
CA ALA A 37 10.18 2.66 14.67
C ALA A 37 11.60 2.22 14.26
N GLN A 38 12.27 2.98 13.40
CA GLN A 38 13.65 2.70 12.94
C GLN A 38 14.68 2.72 14.07
N TRP A 39 14.31 3.29 15.23
CA TRP A 39 15.11 3.19 16.44
C TRP A 39 15.46 1.74 16.82
N LEU A 40 14.66 0.74 16.42
CA LEU A 40 14.96 -0.69 16.61
C LEU A 40 16.27 -1.09 15.92
N VAL A 41 16.48 -0.64 14.69
CA VAL A 41 17.70 -0.89 13.93
C VAL A 41 18.88 -0.17 14.59
N LEU A 42 18.70 1.11 14.95
CA LEU A 42 19.74 1.90 15.63
C LEU A 42 20.10 1.31 16.99
N ALA A 43 19.11 0.80 17.75
CA ALA A 43 19.33 0.13 19.02
C ALA A 43 20.08 -1.21 18.84
N ALA A 44 19.73 -1.99 17.81
CA ALA A 44 20.46 -3.22 17.50
C ALA A 44 21.92 -2.94 17.14
N LEU A 45 22.19 -1.93 16.30
CA LEU A 45 23.54 -1.49 15.98
C LEU A 45 24.28 -0.95 17.23
N TYR A 46 23.59 -0.24 18.12
CA TYR A 46 24.17 0.20 19.39
C TYR A 46 24.60 -0.99 20.26
N CYS A 47 23.71 -1.98 20.44
CA CYS A 47 24.02 -3.20 21.18
C CYS A 47 25.23 -3.92 20.56
N TYR A 48 25.23 -4.12 19.24
CA TYR A 48 26.33 -4.75 18.54
C TYR A 48 27.67 -4.05 18.79
N PHE A 49 27.78 -2.75 18.52
CA PHE A 49 29.02 -2.01 18.66
C PHE A 49 29.46 -1.88 20.13
N SER A 50 28.51 -1.70 21.06
CA SER A 50 28.79 -1.63 22.49
C SER A 50 29.39 -2.95 23.03
N LEU A 51 28.74 -4.08 22.70
CA LEU A 51 29.21 -5.41 23.09
C LEU A 51 30.56 -5.75 22.47
N ARG A 52 30.77 -5.40 21.21
CA ARG A 52 32.05 -5.61 20.51
C ARG A 52 33.18 -4.80 21.11
N ARG A 53 32.93 -3.58 21.58
CA ARG A 53 33.93 -2.76 22.28
C ARG A 53 34.32 -3.35 23.63
N GLN A 54 33.34 -3.92 24.35
CA GLN A 54 33.55 -4.54 25.65
C GLN A 54 34.13 -5.96 25.56
N GLY A 55 34.26 -6.53 24.35
CA GLY A 55 34.62 -7.93 24.16
C GLY A 55 33.58 -8.92 24.67
N ARG A 56 32.33 -8.44 24.86
CA ARG A 56 31.21 -9.22 25.38
C ARG A 56 30.31 -9.67 24.24
N TYR A 57 29.66 -10.81 24.45
CA TYR A 57 28.74 -11.39 23.46
C TYR A 57 27.39 -11.83 24.07
N ALA A 58 27.25 -11.71 25.39
CA ALA A 58 25.93 -11.87 26.00
C ALA A 58 25.03 -10.70 25.52
N ALA A 59 23.97 -11.00 24.81
CA ALA A 59 23.20 -10.02 24.07
C ALA A 59 21.71 -9.97 24.46
N PRO A 60 21.36 -9.82 25.78
CA PRO A 60 19.96 -9.77 26.19
C PRO A 60 19.20 -8.61 25.53
N GLY A 61 19.88 -7.48 25.27
CA GLY A 61 19.27 -6.36 24.56
C GLY A 61 18.88 -6.71 23.12
N LEU A 62 19.71 -7.46 22.37
CA LEU A 62 19.36 -7.93 21.04
C LEU A 62 18.24 -8.97 21.09
N PHE A 63 18.26 -9.85 22.11
CA PHE A 63 17.16 -10.80 22.31
C PHE A 63 15.82 -10.08 22.45
N PHE A 64 15.78 -9.09 23.34
CA PHE A 64 14.58 -8.28 23.59
C PHE A 64 14.14 -7.50 22.35
N LEU A 65 15.07 -6.86 21.63
CA LEU A 65 14.76 -6.11 20.41
C LEU A 65 14.17 -6.98 19.31
N ASN A 66 14.68 -8.20 19.13
CA ASN A 66 14.12 -9.15 18.15
C ASN A 66 12.70 -9.56 18.52
N VAL A 67 12.42 -9.84 19.81
CA VAL A 67 11.09 -10.23 20.26
C VAL A 67 10.10 -9.07 20.11
N ILE A 68 10.45 -7.87 20.57
CA ILE A 68 9.54 -6.71 20.52
C ILE A 68 9.27 -6.25 19.07
N ALA A 69 10.19 -6.49 18.15
CA ALA A 69 10.05 -6.13 16.74
C ALA A 69 8.80 -6.77 16.11
N VAL A 70 8.39 -7.97 16.57
CA VAL A 70 7.15 -8.63 16.13
C VAL A 70 5.93 -7.78 16.41
N GLY A 71 5.83 -7.26 17.65
CA GLY A 71 4.68 -6.46 18.08
C GLY A 71 4.64 -5.05 17.49
N ILE A 72 5.76 -4.56 16.95
CA ILE A 72 5.83 -3.23 16.33
C ILE A 72 5.59 -3.34 14.81
N HIS A 73 6.47 -4.06 14.12
CA HIS A 73 6.30 -4.32 12.69
C HIS A 73 7.22 -5.47 12.22
N PRO A 74 6.70 -6.51 11.55
CA PRO A 74 7.47 -7.70 11.15
C PRO A 74 8.71 -7.43 10.28
N TYR A 75 8.73 -6.33 9.51
CA TYR A 75 9.89 -5.97 8.69
C TYR A 75 11.16 -5.66 9.50
N PHE A 76 11.04 -5.29 10.78
CA PHE A 76 12.21 -5.10 11.63
C PHE A 76 12.86 -6.42 12.06
N LEU A 77 12.14 -7.54 12.01
CA LEU A 77 12.69 -8.85 12.37
C LEU A 77 13.95 -9.19 11.56
N PRO A 78 13.90 -9.31 10.22
CA PRO A 78 15.09 -9.66 9.44
C PRO A 78 16.23 -8.67 9.64
N MET A 79 15.95 -7.40 9.90
CA MET A 79 16.97 -6.37 10.13
C MET A 79 17.68 -6.55 11.47
N THR A 80 16.94 -6.70 12.57
CA THR A 80 17.52 -6.88 13.91
C THR A 80 18.14 -8.27 14.07
N TYR A 81 17.54 -9.31 13.47
CA TYR A 81 18.14 -10.64 13.41
C TYR A 81 19.44 -10.68 12.61
N ALA A 82 19.55 -9.93 11.51
CA ALA A 82 20.79 -9.84 10.75
C ALA A 82 21.94 -9.28 11.60
N VAL A 83 21.67 -8.21 12.39
CA VAL A 83 22.65 -7.64 13.32
C VAL A 83 22.99 -8.62 14.44
N THR A 84 22.00 -9.33 14.98
CA THR A 84 22.19 -10.38 15.99
C THR A 84 23.03 -11.53 15.43
N LEU A 85 22.72 -12.01 14.23
CA LEU A 85 23.46 -13.07 13.56
C LEU A 85 24.91 -12.67 13.32
N ALA A 86 25.17 -11.41 12.92
CA ALA A 86 26.53 -10.92 12.76
C ALA A 86 27.34 -11.04 14.06
N LEU A 87 26.77 -10.63 15.21
CA LEU A 87 27.42 -10.76 16.51
C LEU A 87 27.68 -12.21 16.89
N LEU A 88 26.69 -13.08 16.70
CA LEU A 88 26.77 -14.49 17.03
C LEU A 88 27.76 -15.26 16.15
N LEU A 89 27.84 -14.94 14.85
CA LEU A 89 28.83 -15.50 13.94
C LEU A 89 30.25 -15.10 14.33
N GLU A 90 30.49 -13.84 14.65
CA GLU A 90 31.79 -13.39 15.12
C GLU A 90 32.20 -14.07 16.43
N TYR A 91 31.24 -14.24 17.36
CA TYR A 91 31.48 -15.02 18.57
C TYR A 91 31.84 -16.47 18.26
N ALA A 92 31.05 -17.15 17.43
CA ALA A 92 31.23 -18.55 17.10
C ALA A 92 32.62 -18.81 16.48
N VAL A 93 33.03 -17.96 15.54
CA VAL A 93 34.34 -18.04 14.89
C VAL A 93 35.48 -17.75 15.86
N GLN A 94 35.39 -16.64 16.64
CA GLN A 94 36.47 -16.23 17.54
C GLN A 94 36.67 -17.17 18.72
N LYS A 95 35.58 -17.70 19.28
CA LYS A 95 35.62 -18.63 20.44
C LYS A 95 35.61 -20.09 20.05
N ARG A 96 35.43 -20.40 18.76
CA ARG A 96 35.25 -21.76 18.24
C ARG A 96 34.12 -22.51 18.95
N GLN A 97 33.04 -21.79 19.33
CA GLN A 97 31.91 -22.30 20.07
C GLN A 97 30.62 -22.01 19.29
N TRP A 98 30.02 -23.03 18.71
CA TRP A 98 28.82 -22.89 17.89
C TRP A 98 27.53 -23.17 18.67
N LEU A 99 27.59 -24.01 19.71
CA LEU A 99 26.39 -24.44 20.43
C LEU A 99 25.71 -23.27 21.15
N ARG A 100 26.47 -22.42 21.86
CA ARG A 100 25.88 -21.29 22.59
C ARG A 100 25.18 -20.26 21.69
N PRO A 101 25.78 -19.81 20.57
CA PRO A 101 25.08 -18.99 19.58
C PRO A 101 23.84 -19.65 19.01
N ALA A 102 23.90 -20.95 18.70
CA ALA A 102 22.75 -21.70 18.19
C ALA A 102 21.61 -21.79 19.19
N LEU A 103 21.91 -22.08 20.47
CA LEU A 103 20.92 -22.09 21.53
C LEU A 103 20.30 -20.71 21.77
N PHE A 104 21.11 -19.65 21.77
CA PHE A 104 20.61 -18.29 21.87
C PHE A 104 19.66 -17.94 20.73
N LEU A 105 20.08 -18.24 19.49
CA LEU A 105 19.28 -17.98 18.29
C LEU A 105 17.98 -18.79 18.32
N GLY A 106 18.06 -20.07 18.66
CA GLY A 106 16.91 -20.98 18.77
C GLY A 106 15.89 -20.50 19.82
N ALA A 107 16.37 -20.16 21.02
CA ALA A 107 15.51 -19.61 22.07
C ALA A 107 14.87 -18.28 21.66
N ASN A 108 15.65 -17.39 21.02
CA ASN A 108 15.14 -16.11 20.55
C ASN A 108 14.07 -16.30 19.46
N MET A 109 14.31 -17.18 18.48
CA MET A 109 13.33 -17.52 17.45
C MET A 109 12.06 -18.14 18.04
N ALA A 110 12.21 -19.05 19.01
CA ALA A 110 11.05 -19.64 19.68
C ALA A 110 10.18 -18.60 20.39
N CYS A 111 10.80 -17.66 21.12
CA CYS A 111 10.07 -16.54 21.75
C CYS A 111 9.43 -15.60 20.72
N THR A 112 10.11 -15.33 19.62
CA THR A 112 9.59 -14.49 18.52
C THR A 112 8.37 -15.14 17.87
N VAL A 113 8.47 -16.45 17.56
CA VAL A 113 7.36 -17.23 16.97
C VAL A 113 6.19 -17.33 17.95
N LEU A 114 6.46 -17.60 19.24
CA LEU A 114 5.43 -17.64 20.27
C LEU A 114 4.69 -16.31 20.38
N LEU A 115 5.39 -15.18 20.41
CA LEU A 115 4.75 -13.87 20.44
C LEU A 115 3.95 -13.63 19.15
N GLY A 116 4.49 -13.98 17.99
CA GLY A 116 3.77 -13.89 16.71
C GLY A 116 2.48 -14.74 16.71
N TRP A 117 2.53 -15.91 17.33
CA TRP A 117 1.36 -16.77 17.48
C TRP A 117 0.31 -16.13 18.41
N VAL A 118 0.72 -15.60 19.54
CA VAL A 118 -0.17 -14.87 20.48
C VAL A 118 -0.80 -13.65 19.81
N LEU A 119 -0.07 -12.97 18.93
CA LEU A 119 -0.55 -11.81 18.18
C LEU A 119 -1.38 -12.18 16.92
N GLY A 120 -1.60 -13.48 16.68
CA GLY A 120 -2.46 -13.94 15.60
C GLY A 120 -1.81 -13.99 14.21
N PHE A 121 -0.47 -13.86 14.06
CA PHE A 121 0.18 -13.88 12.75
C PHE A 121 0.06 -15.20 11.98
N PHE A 122 -0.28 -16.28 12.66
CA PHE A 122 -0.50 -17.60 12.07
C PHE A 122 -1.97 -17.97 12.00
N TYR A 123 -2.87 -17.02 12.25
CA TYR A 123 -4.30 -17.26 12.17
C TYR A 123 -4.76 -17.13 10.72
N GLY A 124 -5.33 -18.22 10.19
CA GLY A 124 -5.87 -18.25 8.84
C GLY A 124 -4.84 -18.57 7.75
N THR A 125 -5.35 -18.73 6.56
CA THR A 125 -4.59 -19.02 5.34
C THR A 125 -4.30 -17.76 4.51
N ALA A 126 -4.26 -16.58 5.17
CA ALA A 126 -4.09 -15.31 4.49
C ALA A 126 -2.96 -15.36 3.46
N THR A 127 -3.33 -15.45 2.21
CA THR A 127 -2.43 -15.30 1.07
C THR A 127 -2.20 -13.81 0.84
N SER A 128 -1.09 -13.43 0.25
CA SER A 128 -0.98 -12.07 -0.27
C SER A 128 -1.89 -11.98 -1.49
N GLY A 129 -3.00 -11.30 -1.37
CA GLY A 129 -3.93 -11.05 -2.46
C GLY A 129 -3.19 -10.59 -3.69
N GLY A 130 -3.39 -11.27 -4.86
CA GLY A 130 -2.93 -11.03 -6.24
C GLY A 130 -1.81 -10.07 -6.54
N GLN A 131 -1.23 -9.47 -5.56
CA GLN A 131 -0.45 -8.27 -5.62
C GLN A 131 1.02 -8.52 -5.35
N ALA A 132 1.80 -7.85 -6.14
CA ALA A 132 3.21 -7.55 -5.95
C ALA A 132 4.04 -8.67 -5.31
N LEU A 133 4.51 -9.58 -6.15
CA LEU A 133 5.50 -10.59 -5.80
C LEU A 133 6.84 -9.94 -5.43
N TYR A 134 7.75 -10.74 -4.86
CA TYR A 134 9.14 -10.34 -4.65
C TYR A 134 9.73 -9.76 -5.95
N GLY A 135 10.33 -8.59 -5.85
CA GLY A 135 10.87 -7.84 -6.98
C GLY A 135 10.08 -6.58 -7.34
N TYR A 136 8.78 -6.51 -7.05
CA TYR A 136 7.98 -5.32 -7.35
C TYR A 136 8.41 -4.11 -6.51
N PHE A 137 8.51 -4.27 -5.19
CA PHE A 137 9.00 -3.21 -4.29
C PHE A 137 10.53 -3.27 -4.09
N ALA A 138 11.25 -3.49 -5.18
CA ALA A 138 12.70 -3.58 -5.18
C ALA A 138 13.35 -2.21 -5.00
N MET A 139 14.56 -2.21 -4.43
CA MET A 139 15.39 -1.02 -4.33
C MET A 139 16.00 -0.69 -5.68
N ASN A 140 15.69 0.48 -6.19
CA ASN A 140 16.31 1.03 -7.41
C ASN A 140 17.81 1.34 -7.14
N LEU A 141 18.70 1.05 -8.08
CA LEU A 141 20.13 1.31 -7.91
C LEU A 141 20.48 2.79 -7.71
N ASN A 142 19.64 3.71 -8.17
CA ASN A 142 19.78 5.14 -7.91
C ASN A 142 19.06 5.62 -6.64
N ALA A 143 18.49 4.72 -5.81
CA ALA A 143 17.71 5.09 -4.63
C ALA A 143 18.47 5.95 -3.61
N LEU A 144 19.82 5.79 -3.51
CA LEU A 144 20.63 6.55 -2.54
C LEU A 144 20.68 8.05 -2.85
N TRP A 145 20.52 8.44 -4.12
CA TRP A 145 20.56 9.85 -4.55
C TRP A 145 19.30 10.29 -5.30
N ASN A 146 18.29 9.43 -5.42
CA ASN A 146 16.97 9.81 -5.89
C ASN A 146 16.16 10.43 -4.74
N PRO A 147 15.86 11.74 -4.77
CA PRO A 147 15.17 12.41 -3.68
C PRO A 147 13.64 12.29 -3.75
N VAL A 148 13.09 11.48 -4.66
CA VAL A 148 11.64 11.35 -4.83
C VAL A 148 11.08 10.33 -3.85
N GLY A 149 10.30 10.80 -2.91
CA GLY A 149 9.48 9.97 -2.02
C GLY A 149 8.13 9.60 -2.63
N VAL A 150 7.26 9.03 -1.80
CA VAL A 150 5.91 8.64 -2.21
C VAL A 150 5.08 9.86 -2.58
N ASN A 151 4.19 9.68 -3.56
CA ASN A 151 3.33 10.74 -4.12
C ASN A 151 4.13 11.93 -4.67
N GLY A 152 5.36 11.69 -5.14
CA GLY A 152 6.19 12.72 -5.76
C GLY A 152 6.78 13.75 -4.79
N VAL A 153 6.70 13.53 -3.48
CA VAL A 153 7.31 14.43 -2.48
C VAL A 153 8.81 14.49 -2.69
N LEU A 154 9.33 15.70 -2.94
CA LEU A 154 10.75 15.91 -3.22
C LEU A 154 11.51 16.18 -1.92
N TYR A 155 12.50 15.33 -1.62
CA TYR A 155 13.34 15.39 -0.42
C TYR A 155 14.64 16.18 -0.61
N SER A 156 14.86 16.86 -1.71
CA SER A 156 16.06 17.68 -1.92
C SER A 156 15.73 19.05 -2.51
N ARG A 157 16.46 20.05 -2.00
CA ARG A 157 16.47 21.40 -2.60
C ARG A 157 17.31 21.47 -3.86
N LEU A 158 18.29 20.59 -3.98
CA LEU A 158 19.33 20.71 -5.01
C LEU A 158 19.22 19.61 -6.06
N LEU A 159 18.98 18.37 -5.64
CA LEU A 159 18.94 17.24 -6.56
C LEU A 159 17.57 17.17 -7.23
N PRO A 160 17.53 17.05 -8.55
CA PRO A 160 16.29 16.89 -9.30
C PRO A 160 15.66 15.52 -9.05
N ALA A 161 14.36 15.46 -9.26
CA ALA A 161 13.61 14.21 -9.31
C ALA A 161 14.22 13.28 -10.36
N GLN A 162 14.31 12.00 -10.03
CA GLN A 162 14.78 10.97 -10.95
C GLN A 162 13.67 9.95 -11.21
N ASN A 163 13.75 9.29 -12.35
CA ASN A 163 12.79 8.29 -12.74
C ASN A 163 12.91 7.03 -11.89
N GLN A 164 11.78 6.40 -11.65
CA GLN A 164 11.67 5.10 -11.02
C GLN A 164 10.51 4.33 -11.68
N ILE A 165 10.57 3.02 -11.65
CA ILE A 165 9.43 2.20 -12.08
C ILE A 165 8.44 2.10 -10.93
N ASP A 166 7.22 1.70 -11.27
CA ASP A 166 6.19 1.46 -10.28
C ASP A 166 6.66 0.44 -9.22
N GLY A 167 6.28 0.66 -7.95
CA GLY A 167 6.75 -0.13 -6.81
C GLY A 167 8.05 0.34 -6.17
N ASN A 168 9.01 0.93 -6.92
CA ASN A 168 10.28 1.40 -6.35
C ASN A 168 10.12 2.48 -5.27
N TYR A 169 9.02 3.21 -5.27
CA TYR A 169 8.71 4.24 -4.27
C TYR A 169 8.73 3.69 -2.83
N ASP A 170 8.39 2.43 -2.64
CA ASP A 170 8.37 1.82 -1.31
C ASP A 170 9.77 1.49 -0.78
N ALA A 171 10.75 1.42 -1.67
CA ALA A 171 12.16 1.22 -1.37
C ALA A 171 12.96 2.53 -1.27
N PHE A 172 12.28 3.66 -1.01
CA PHE A 172 12.91 4.97 -0.85
C PHE A 172 14.08 4.92 0.14
N ALA A 173 15.27 5.34 -0.31
CA ALA A 173 16.52 5.26 0.47
C ALA A 173 17.45 6.46 0.24
N TYR A 174 16.89 7.62 -0.08
CA TYR A 174 17.66 8.86 -0.25
C TYR A 174 18.48 9.18 1.00
N LEU A 175 19.82 9.32 0.83
CA LEU A 175 20.72 9.58 1.97
C LEU A 175 20.66 11.03 2.47
N GLY A 176 20.22 11.97 1.61
CA GLY A 176 20.31 13.40 1.85
C GLY A 176 21.66 13.97 1.41
N LEU A 177 21.63 15.22 0.98
CA LEU A 177 22.80 15.90 0.39
C LEU A 177 23.99 15.96 1.36
N GLY A 178 23.74 16.16 2.65
CA GLY A 178 24.79 16.20 3.66
C GLY A 178 25.60 14.91 3.70
N VAL A 179 24.92 13.77 3.79
CA VAL A 179 25.57 12.46 3.81
C VAL A 179 26.18 12.14 2.45
N LEU A 180 25.50 12.40 1.33
CA LEU A 180 26.01 12.16 -0.01
C LEU A 180 27.31 12.90 -0.32
N ALA A 181 27.41 14.17 0.10
CA ALA A 181 28.61 14.96 -0.09
C ALA A 181 29.77 14.53 0.82
N ALA A 182 29.48 14.19 2.09
CA ALA A 182 30.48 13.88 3.08
C ALA A 182 30.99 12.42 3.01
N LEU A 183 30.16 11.48 2.57
CA LEU A 183 30.50 10.06 2.51
C LEU A 183 31.71 9.75 1.61
N PRO A 184 31.82 10.22 0.34
CA PRO A 184 32.98 9.99 -0.49
C PRO A 184 34.27 10.56 0.11
N ILE A 185 34.20 11.76 0.70
CA ILE A 185 35.32 12.40 1.38
C ILE A 185 35.79 11.54 2.55
N THR A 186 34.86 11.07 3.38
CA THR A 186 35.13 10.18 4.51
C THR A 186 35.75 8.86 4.05
N LEU A 187 35.21 8.23 3.01
CA LEU A 187 35.71 6.97 2.45
C LEU A 187 37.16 7.16 1.94
N ALA A 188 37.45 8.23 1.26
CA ALA A 188 38.79 8.52 0.74
C ALA A 188 39.77 8.81 1.89
N ALA A 189 39.42 9.72 2.79
CA ALA A 189 40.30 10.17 3.91
C ALA A 189 40.55 9.08 4.96
N ALA A 190 39.53 8.25 5.24
CA ALA A 190 39.62 7.22 6.28
C ALA A 190 39.77 5.79 5.71
N ARG A 191 40.11 5.60 4.43
CA ARG A 191 40.10 4.31 3.70
C ARG A 191 40.78 3.17 4.49
N ARG A 192 41.95 3.37 5.05
CA ARG A 192 42.70 2.33 5.79
C ARG A 192 41.95 1.90 7.06
N ARG A 193 41.33 2.86 7.76
CA ARG A 193 40.55 2.59 8.98
C ARG A 193 39.22 1.89 8.64
N ILE A 194 38.57 2.26 7.55
CA ILE A 194 37.37 1.64 7.07
C ILE A 194 37.65 0.20 6.67
N LEU A 195 38.72 -0.08 5.91
CA LEU A 195 39.15 -1.44 5.60
C LEU A 195 39.45 -2.27 6.85
N ALA A 196 40.08 -1.69 7.85
CA ALA A 196 40.31 -2.33 9.15
C ALA A 196 38.98 -2.62 9.87
N ALA A 197 38.02 -1.69 9.84
CA ALA A 197 36.69 -1.87 10.40
C ALA A 197 35.90 -2.98 9.66
N VAL A 198 35.92 -3.01 8.34
CA VAL A 198 35.31 -4.09 7.52
C VAL A 198 35.89 -5.46 7.92
N ARG A 199 37.22 -5.58 8.04
CA ARG A 199 37.84 -6.85 8.48
C ARG A 199 37.46 -7.20 9.92
N ARG A 200 37.37 -6.21 10.82
CA ARG A 200 37.00 -6.43 12.22
C ARG A 200 35.52 -6.82 12.38
N HIS A 201 34.64 -6.28 11.57
CA HIS A 201 33.19 -6.46 11.58
C HIS A 201 32.70 -7.21 10.34
N TRP A 202 33.48 -8.21 9.93
CA TRP A 202 33.28 -8.93 8.67
C TRP A 202 31.89 -9.56 8.56
N ALA A 203 31.37 -10.12 9.68
CA ALA A 203 30.05 -10.75 9.67
C ALA A 203 28.92 -9.71 9.52
N LEU A 204 29.08 -8.51 10.13
CA LEU A 204 28.15 -7.41 9.90
C LEU A 204 28.15 -6.97 8.43
N CYS A 205 29.33 -6.87 7.81
CA CYS A 205 29.43 -6.55 6.39
C CYS A 205 28.79 -7.64 5.52
N LEU A 206 28.99 -8.92 5.86
CA LEU A 206 28.38 -10.04 5.14
C LEU A 206 26.84 -9.97 5.18
N VAL A 207 26.25 -9.80 6.37
CA VAL A 207 24.78 -9.70 6.46
C VAL A 207 24.26 -8.46 5.78
N CYS A 208 25.00 -7.35 5.78
CA CYS A 208 24.65 -6.14 5.02
C CYS A 208 24.65 -6.39 3.51
N CYS A 209 25.64 -7.15 2.99
CA CYS A 209 25.64 -7.55 1.58
C CYS A 209 24.41 -8.40 1.23
N VAL A 210 24.04 -9.36 2.09
CA VAL A 210 22.85 -10.20 1.91
C VAL A 210 21.59 -9.35 1.92
N LEU A 211 21.44 -8.44 2.89
CA LEU A 211 20.28 -7.53 2.97
C LEU A 211 20.20 -6.61 1.75
N THR A 212 21.34 -6.11 1.26
CA THR A 212 21.39 -5.29 0.04
C THR A 212 20.99 -6.10 -1.19
N GLY A 213 21.51 -7.32 -1.34
CA GLY A 213 21.12 -8.21 -2.43
C GLY A 213 19.62 -8.53 -2.42
N PHE A 214 19.06 -8.77 -1.24
CA PHE A 214 17.62 -8.97 -1.08
C PHE A 214 16.82 -7.70 -1.40
N ALA A 215 17.31 -6.53 -1.02
CA ALA A 215 16.64 -5.25 -1.28
C ALA A 215 16.62 -4.88 -2.76
N VAL A 216 17.73 -5.12 -3.49
CA VAL A 216 17.82 -4.92 -4.95
C VAL A 216 16.96 -5.94 -5.70
N SER A 217 16.81 -7.14 -5.11
CA SER A 217 15.98 -8.24 -5.60
C SER A 217 16.49 -8.90 -6.91
N ASN A 218 15.64 -9.77 -7.47
CA ASN A 218 15.86 -10.40 -8.77
C ASN A 218 15.48 -9.49 -9.96
N VAL A 219 14.73 -8.41 -9.72
CA VAL A 219 14.37 -7.39 -10.72
C VAL A 219 15.23 -6.16 -10.47
N ILE A 220 16.33 -6.05 -11.20
CA ILE A 220 17.31 -4.98 -11.02
C ILE A 220 16.90 -3.79 -11.85
N THR A 221 16.67 -2.65 -11.18
CA THR A 221 16.15 -1.42 -11.81
C THR A 221 17.09 -0.25 -11.59
N ALA A 222 17.12 0.68 -12.52
CA ALA A 222 17.82 1.96 -12.40
C ALA A 222 17.12 3.04 -13.24
N ASN A 223 16.89 4.20 -12.65
CA ASN A 223 16.41 5.41 -13.31
C ASN A 223 15.20 5.17 -14.25
N GLY A 224 14.21 4.43 -13.79
CA GLY A 224 12.98 4.14 -14.55
C GLY A 224 13.10 3.00 -15.57
N ALA A 225 14.23 2.30 -15.62
CA ALA A 225 14.42 1.14 -16.51
C ALA A 225 14.70 -0.13 -15.71
N THR A 226 14.20 -1.26 -16.20
CA THR A 226 14.61 -2.59 -15.75
C THR A 226 15.87 -3.00 -16.49
N LEU A 227 16.97 -3.13 -15.76
CA LEU A 227 18.28 -3.48 -16.32
C LEU A 227 18.45 -4.99 -16.52
N ALA A 228 17.94 -5.78 -15.59
CA ALA A 228 18.01 -7.23 -15.64
C ALA A 228 16.91 -7.87 -14.77
N VAL A 229 16.48 -9.06 -15.19
CA VAL A 229 15.62 -9.93 -14.40
C VAL A 229 16.33 -11.27 -14.23
N LEU A 230 16.72 -11.60 -12.99
CA LEU A 230 17.34 -12.87 -12.67
C LEU A 230 16.25 -13.93 -12.49
N PRO A 231 16.29 -15.02 -13.23
CA PRO A 231 15.30 -16.08 -13.09
C PRO A 231 15.44 -16.76 -11.72
N LEU A 232 14.39 -16.71 -10.92
CA LEU A 232 14.30 -17.45 -9.66
C LEU A 232 13.22 -18.54 -9.76
N PRO A 233 13.42 -19.69 -9.15
CA PRO A 233 12.38 -20.70 -9.03
C PRO A 233 11.13 -20.12 -8.36
N PRO A 234 9.91 -20.49 -8.81
CA PRO A 234 8.65 -19.99 -8.24
C PRO A 234 8.54 -20.20 -6.72
N SER A 235 9.09 -21.30 -6.20
CA SER A 235 9.13 -21.58 -4.77
C SER A 235 9.96 -20.55 -3.98
N LEU A 236 11.07 -20.06 -4.54
CA LEU A 236 11.87 -19.02 -3.91
C LEU A 236 11.19 -17.66 -4.02
N ILE A 237 10.53 -17.35 -5.15
CA ILE A 237 9.73 -16.12 -5.29
C ILE A 237 8.63 -16.10 -4.23
N LYS A 238 7.88 -17.20 -4.07
CA LYS A 238 6.85 -17.34 -3.04
C LYS A 238 7.41 -17.16 -1.62
N LEU A 239 8.55 -17.79 -1.32
CA LEU A 239 9.21 -17.67 -0.02
C LEU A 239 9.65 -16.22 0.26
N PHE A 240 10.28 -15.56 -0.70
CA PHE A 240 10.77 -14.19 -0.54
C PHE A 240 9.64 -13.16 -0.53
N SER A 241 8.49 -13.47 -1.15
CA SER A 241 7.28 -12.62 -1.13
C SER A 241 6.66 -12.49 0.27
N VAL A 242 7.07 -13.30 1.25
CA VAL A 242 6.74 -13.05 2.67
C VAL A 242 7.20 -11.64 3.08
N PHE A 243 8.34 -11.17 2.53
CA PHE A 243 8.82 -9.80 2.65
C PHE A 243 8.78 -9.09 1.29
N ARG A 244 7.57 -8.98 0.68
CA ARG A 244 7.38 -8.40 -0.65
C ARG A 244 8.03 -7.03 -0.84
N SER A 245 7.98 -6.17 0.19
CA SER A 245 8.66 -4.87 0.21
C SER A 245 10.15 -5.02 0.58
N GLY A 246 10.86 -5.81 -0.21
CA GLY A 246 12.26 -6.18 0.02
C GLY A 246 13.20 -4.98 0.17
N GLY A 247 12.94 -3.90 -0.57
CA GLY A 247 13.77 -2.68 -0.54
C GLY A 247 13.98 -2.08 0.85
N ARG A 248 13.03 -2.28 1.76
CA ARG A 248 13.14 -1.83 3.17
C ARG A 248 14.28 -2.52 3.92
N LEU A 249 14.69 -3.71 3.54
CA LEU A 249 15.79 -4.44 4.19
C LEU A 249 17.14 -3.75 4.03
N PHE A 250 17.24 -2.73 3.20
CA PHE A 250 18.44 -1.90 3.08
C PHE A 250 18.66 -0.94 4.28
N TRP A 251 17.67 -0.71 5.13
CA TRP A 251 17.79 0.30 6.22
C TRP A 251 18.97 0.10 7.16
N PRO A 252 19.36 -1.11 7.61
CA PRO A 252 20.57 -1.27 8.41
C PRO A 252 21.85 -0.79 7.69
N VAL A 253 21.90 -0.99 6.36
CA VAL A 253 23.03 -0.50 5.53
C VAL A 253 23.00 1.02 5.41
N TYR A 254 21.82 1.58 5.20
CA TYR A 254 21.58 3.03 5.19
C TYR A 254 22.09 3.68 6.48
N ASP A 255 21.72 3.14 7.63
CA ASP A 255 22.14 3.63 8.95
C ASP A 255 23.66 3.50 9.14
N LEU A 256 24.26 2.42 8.66
CA LEU A 256 25.72 2.22 8.70
C LEU A 256 26.46 3.19 7.78
N LEU A 257 25.94 3.53 6.60
CA LEU A 257 26.52 4.57 5.74
C LEU A 257 26.48 5.94 6.42
N THR A 258 25.35 6.30 7.00
CA THR A 258 25.18 7.54 7.77
C THR A 258 26.11 7.58 8.98
N LEU A 259 26.20 6.47 9.74
CA LEU A 259 27.09 6.34 10.88
C LEU A 259 28.58 6.44 10.48
N THR A 260 28.95 5.83 9.35
CA THR A 260 30.32 5.87 8.82
C THR A 260 30.71 7.30 8.47
N THR A 261 29.81 8.05 7.82
CA THR A 261 30.00 9.46 7.48
C THR A 261 30.18 10.30 8.75
N PHE A 262 29.25 10.16 9.70
CA PHE A 262 29.32 10.85 10.99
C PHE A 262 30.62 10.53 11.74
N ALA A 263 30.94 9.25 11.92
CA ALA A 263 32.14 8.81 12.65
C ALA A 263 33.44 9.22 11.96
N GLY A 264 33.46 9.36 10.67
CA GLY A 264 34.61 9.88 9.93
C GLY A 264 34.84 11.36 10.16
N LEU A 265 33.79 12.16 10.03
CA LEU A 265 33.86 13.61 10.23
C LEU A 265 34.18 13.99 11.69
N THR A 266 33.66 13.28 12.66
CA THR A 266 33.91 13.55 14.09
C THR A 266 35.35 13.23 14.55
N ARG A 267 36.17 12.66 13.67
CA ARG A 267 37.63 12.49 13.92
C ARG A 267 38.48 13.67 13.46
N LEU A 268 37.85 14.59 12.72
CA LEU A 268 38.52 15.82 12.33
C LEU A 268 38.60 16.78 13.56
N PRO A 269 39.56 17.72 13.56
CA PRO A 269 39.56 18.80 14.55
C PRO A 269 38.21 19.50 14.57
N ARG A 270 37.75 19.89 15.77
CA ARG A 270 36.41 20.52 15.95
C ARG A 270 35.23 19.61 15.51
N ALA A 271 35.25 18.35 15.93
CA ALA A 271 34.25 17.33 15.64
C ALA A 271 32.79 17.83 15.72
N ALA A 272 32.47 18.63 16.75
CA ALA A 272 31.13 19.17 16.93
C ALA A 272 30.71 20.11 15.78
N VAL A 273 31.65 20.89 15.24
CA VAL A 273 31.37 21.79 14.10
C VAL A 273 31.06 21.00 12.85
N TRP A 274 31.84 19.95 12.56
CA TRP A 274 31.60 19.11 11.39
C TRP A 274 30.28 18.33 11.51
N ALA A 275 29.98 17.82 12.70
CA ALA A 275 28.70 17.13 12.95
C ALA A 275 27.52 18.10 12.81
N ALA A 276 27.62 19.32 13.35
CA ALA A 276 26.58 20.34 13.22
C ALA A 276 26.41 20.79 11.77
N LEU A 277 27.51 20.99 11.03
CA LEU A 277 27.45 21.36 9.61
C LEU A 277 26.79 20.27 8.77
N LEU A 278 27.16 19.01 8.98
CA LEU A 278 26.53 17.86 8.30
C LEU A 278 25.02 17.86 8.53
N THR A 279 24.61 18.01 9.79
CA THR A 279 23.20 18.03 10.17
C THR A 279 22.47 19.24 9.60
N ALA A 280 23.11 20.43 9.61
CA ALA A 280 22.52 21.65 9.06
C ALA A 280 22.29 21.55 7.53
N VAL A 281 23.28 21.02 6.79
CA VAL A 281 23.15 20.77 5.35
C VAL A 281 22.05 19.76 5.07
N GLN A 282 21.97 18.70 5.88
CA GLN A 282 20.92 17.68 5.75
C GLN A 282 19.52 18.28 5.95
N LEU A 283 19.31 19.06 7.02
CA LEU A 283 18.03 19.72 7.32
C LEU A 283 17.66 20.76 6.25
N TRP A 284 18.64 21.51 5.78
CA TRP A 284 18.43 22.47 4.69
C TRP A 284 17.99 21.76 3.42
N ASP A 285 18.63 20.66 3.06
CA ASP A 285 18.33 19.89 1.86
C ASP A 285 16.92 19.30 1.89
N ILE A 286 16.53 18.65 3.00
CA ILE A 286 15.23 17.99 3.13
C ILE A 286 14.07 18.93 3.46
N SER A 287 14.35 20.24 3.62
CA SER A 287 13.32 21.21 4.04
C SER A 287 12.08 21.30 3.11
N PRO A 288 12.14 21.02 1.78
CA PRO A 288 10.93 20.95 0.96
C PRO A 288 9.98 19.84 1.40
N ALA A 289 10.52 18.66 1.71
CA ALA A 289 9.71 17.55 2.21
C ALA A 289 9.14 17.83 3.60
N LEU A 290 9.93 18.47 4.49
CA LEU A 290 9.44 18.89 5.81
C LEU A 290 8.29 19.90 5.68
N ALA A 291 8.42 20.88 4.79
CA ALA A 291 7.36 21.86 4.52
C ALA A 291 6.10 21.17 3.96
N ALA A 292 6.25 20.30 2.96
CA ALA A 292 5.13 19.57 2.37
C ALA A 292 4.39 18.69 3.41
N ARG A 293 5.13 18.04 4.31
CA ARG A 293 4.53 17.25 5.41
C ARG A 293 3.85 18.13 6.44
N HIS A 294 4.47 19.27 6.80
CA HIS A 294 3.86 20.25 7.70
C HIS A 294 2.55 20.78 7.12
N ASP A 295 2.55 21.21 5.84
CA ASP A 295 1.37 21.77 5.18
C ASP A 295 0.24 20.74 5.05
N ALA A 296 0.59 19.48 4.73
CA ALA A 296 -0.37 18.38 4.70
C ALA A 296 -1.00 18.13 6.08
N MET A 297 -0.23 18.19 7.16
CA MET A 297 -0.75 18.03 8.52
C MET A 297 -1.63 19.20 8.96
N ILE A 298 -1.24 20.44 8.62
CA ILE A 298 -2.06 21.61 8.92
C ILE A 298 -3.36 21.58 8.12
N SER A 299 -3.31 21.16 6.86
CA SER A 299 -4.51 20.97 6.04
C SER A 299 -5.43 19.90 6.63
N ALA A 300 -4.90 18.74 6.98
CA ALA A 300 -5.66 17.67 7.62
C ALA A 300 -6.27 18.13 8.96
N GLN A 301 -5.55 18.92 9.75
CA GLN A 301 -6.06 19.47 11.01
C GLN A 301 -7.21 20.49 10.79
N LYS A 302 -7.16 21.26 9.70
CA LYS A 302 -8.21 22.23 9.36
C LYS A 302 -9.47 21.56 8.82
N THR A 303 -9.33 20.50 8.10
CA THR A 303 -10.44 19.66 7.62
C THR A 303 -11.03 18.76 8.70
N ALA A 304 -10.58 18.90 9.87
CA ALA A 304 -10.80 18.42 11.24
C ALA A 304 -11.80 17.30 11.52
N ALA A 305 -12.57 16.83 10.60
CA ALA A 305 -13.32 15.60 10.72
C ALA A 305 -13.12 14.81 9.45
N PHE A 306 -12.57 13.62 9.58
CA PHE A 306 -12.87 12.58 8.62
C PHE A 306 -14.41 12.50 8.65
N PRO A 307 -15.11 12.83 7.55
CA PRO A 307 -16.56 12.77 7.55
C PRO A 307 -16.92 11.31 7.76
N THR A 308 -17.34 10.99 8.96
CA THR A 308 -17.68 9.63 9.39
C THR A 308 -19.16 9.36 9.27
N GLU A 309 -19.95 10.44 9.16
CA GLU A 309 -21.39 10.32 9.08
C GLU A 309 -21.82 9.92 7.67
N MET A 310 -22.51 8.81 7.60
CA MET A 310 -23.28 8.41 6.43
C MET A 310 -24.52 9.29 6.38
N VAL A 311 -24.49 10.30 5.48
CA VAL A 311 -25.39 11.45 5.52
C VAL A 311 -26.85 11.12 5.13
N SER A 312 -27.06 10.12 4.25
CA SER A 312 -28.42 9.75 3.81
C SER A 312 -29.19 9.05 4.92
N ASP A 313 -30.51 9.29 4.99
CA ASP A 313 -31.45 8.61 5.86
C ASP A 313 -31.54 7.10 5.57
N PHE A 314 -31.15 6.67 4.38
CA PHE A 314 -30.96 5.26 4.04
C PHE A 314 -30.08 4.52 5.06
N TRP A 315 -28.98 5.14 5.50
CA TRP A 315 -28.04 4.50 6.41
C TRP A 315 -28.60 4.31 7.81
N GLN A 316 -29.57 5.15 8.22
CA GLN A 316 -30.28 4.94 9.48
C GLN A 316 -31.18 3.70 9.39
N ALA A 317 -31.88 3.54 8.29
CA ALA A 317 -32.71 2.36 8.05
C ALA A 317 -31.83 1.10 7.87
N ALA A 318 -30.68 1.23 7.23
CA ALA A 318 -29.73 0.13 7.02
C ALA A 318 -29.03 -0.32 8.32
N GLY A 319 -29.09 0.45 9.39
CA GLY A 319 -28.57 0.08 10.72
C GLY A 319 -29.19 -1.20 11.32
N GLN A 320 -30.25 -1.74 10.72
CA GLN A 320 -30.85 -3.01 11.15
C GLN A 320 -30.10 -4.26 10.71
N TYR A 321 -29.21 -4.16 9.70
CA TYR A 321 -28.47 -5.32 9.19
C TYR A 321 -27.35 -5.73 10.14
N ARG A 322 -26.98 -7.00 10.08
CA ARG A 322 -25.84 -7.56 10.82
C ARG A 322 -24.59 -7.67 9.97
N HIS A 323 -24.77 -7.77 8.66
CA HIS A 323 -23.70 -8.05 7.72
C HIS A 323 -23.76 -7.07 6.57
N ILE A 324 -22.58 -6.59 6.19
CA ILE A 324 -22.37 -5.87 4.94
C ILE A 324 -21.54 -6.77 4.04
N LEU A 325 -22.05 -7.07 2.86
CA LEU A 325 -21.38 -7.91 1.90
C LEU A 325 -21.11 -7.10 0.63
N SER A 326 -19.85 -6.73 0.43
CA SER A 326 -19.37 -6.15 -0.81
C SER A 326 -19.13 -7.26 -1.82
N VAL A 327 -19.87 -7.22 -2.92
CA VAL A 327 -19.76 -8.20 -4.01
C VAL A 327 -18.47 -7.98 -4.81
N GLN A 328 -17.93 -6.76 -4.78
CA GLN A 328 -16.70 -6.36 -5.44
C GLN A 328 -15.76 -5.67 -4.43
N ASP A 329 -14.53 -5.36 -4.85
CA ASP A 329 -13.57 -4.59 -4.07
C ASP A 329 -13.96 -3.10 -4.12
N LEU A 330 -14.31 -2.52 -2.98
CA LEU A 330 -14.68 -1.10 -2.83
C LEU A 330 -13.45 -0.19 -2.70
N GLN A 331 -12.25 -0.75 -2.63
CA GLN A 331 -10.98 -0.02 -2.49
C GLN A 331 -10.98 0.99 -1.33
N ALA A 332 -10.60 2.24 -1.57
CA ALA A 332 -10.50 3.26 -0.53
C ALA A 332 -11.87 3.71 0.02
N ASP A 333 -12.93 3.58 -0.77
CA ASP A 333 -14.28 4.01 -0.38
C ASP A 333 -14.88 3.14 0.73
N CYS A 334 -14.31 1.94 0.95
CA CYS A 334 -14.69 1.06 2.05
C CYS A 334 -14.41 1.63 3.45
N LEU A 335 -13.55 2.65 3.60
CA LEU A 335 -13.14 3.14 4.92
C LEU A 335 -14.29 3.78 5.70
N HIS A 336 -15.11 4.60 5.05
CA HIS A 336 -16.31 5.19 5.66
C HIS A 336 -17.30 4.11 6.07
N LEU A 337 -17.52 3.16 5.15
CA LEU A 337 -18.40 2.04 5.35
C LEU A 337 -17.93 1.12 6.49
N ALA A 338 -16.63 0.83 6.56
CA ALA A 338 -16.06 0.00 7.62
C ALA A 338 -16.20 0.65 9.00
N LEU A 339 -16.04 1.99 9.08
CA LEU A 339 -16.26 2.72 10.33
C LEU A 339 -17.72 2.71 10.73
N TRP A 340 -18.63 2.99 9.79
CA TRP A 340 -20.07 2.93 10.04
C TRP A 340 -20.53 1.52 10.45
N ALA A 341 -19.98 0.49 9.82
CA ALA A 341 -20.23 -0.91 10.21
C ALA A 341 -19.79 -1.20 11.64
N ALA A 342 -18.61 -0.68 12.04
CA ALA A 342 -18.10 -0.84 13.40
C ALA A 342 -18.97 -0.12 14.43
N ASP A 343 -19.47 1.09 14.12
CA ASP A 343 -20.34 1.87 15.00
C ASP A 343 -21.74 1.23 15.18
N ASN A 344 -22.14 0.36 14.24
CA ASN A 344 -23.42 -0.36 14.27
C ASN A 344 -23.29 -1.86 14.58
N ASP A 345 -22.13 -2.32 15.09
CA ASP A 345 -21.86 -3.72 15.43
C ASP A 345 -22.06 -4.70 14.25
N MET A 346 -21.80 -4.26 13.04
CA MET A 346 -21.91 -5.06 11.81
C MET A 346 -20.59 -5.72 11.43
N THR A 347 -20.65 -6.83 10.74
CA THR A 347 -19.48 -7.41 10.06
C THR A 347 -19.40 -6.95 8.61
N THR A 348 -18.19 -6.85 8.07
CA THR A 348 -17.95 -6.58 6.64
C THR A 348 -16.94 -7.56 6.07
N ASN A 349 -17.06 -7.89 4.80
CA ASN A 349 -16.11 -8.71 4.07
C ASN A 349 -15.05 -7.89 3.31
N ASP A 350 -15.12 -6.56 3.37
CA ASP A 350 -14.15 -5.66 2.73
C ASP A 350 -13.57 -4.64 3.72
N PRO A 351 -12.65 -5.09 4.61
CA PRO A 351 -12.04 -4.22 5.62
C PRO A 351 -10.81 -3.46 5.11
N PHE A 352 -10.58 -3.37 3.78
CA PHE A 352 -9.35 -2.81 3.19
C PHE A 352 -8.08 -3.44 3.76
N ALA A 353 -8.06 -4.76 3.85
CA ALA A 353 -6.95 -5.50 4.44
C ALA A 353 -5.83 -5.72 3.43
N ALA A 354 -4.57 -5.49 3.86
CA ALA A 354 -3.39 -5.73 3.02
C ALA A 354 -3.14 -7.22 2.73
N ARG A 355 -3.77 -8.11 3.49
CA ARG A 355 -3.70 -9.57 3.33
C ARG A 355 -5.01 -10.18 3.77
N TYR A 356 -5.58 -11.02 2.93
CA TYR A 356 -6.81 -11.77 3.18
C TYR A 356 -6.77 -13.10 2.41
N ASP A 357 -7.69 -13.99 2.73
CA ASP A 357 -7.86 -15.23 1.97
C ASP A 357 -8.72 -14.93 0.73
N GLU A 358 -8.05 -14.77 -0.43
CA GLU A 358 -8.73 -14.47 -1.70
C GLU A 358 -9.74 -15.54 -2.10
N SER A 359 -9.41 -16.81 -1.85
CA SER A 359 -10.28 -17.92 -2.23
C SER A 359 -11.55 -17.95 -1.38
N ALA A 360 -11.42 -17.70 -0.07
CA ALA A 360 -12.55 -17.61 0.83
C ALA A 360 -13.43 -16.39 0.51
N LEU A 361 -12.83 -15.24 0.23
CA LEU A 361 -13.56 -14.03 -0.15
C LEU A 361 -14.30 -14.21 -1.49
N ALA A 362 -13.64 -14.79 -2.50
CA ALA A 362 -14.26 -15.07 -3.79
C ALA A 362 -15.44 -16.06 -3.66
N ALA A 363 -15.27 -17.11 -2.85
CA ALA A 363 -16.33 -18.07 -2.58
C ALA A 363 -17.53 -17.42 -1.86
N GLN A 364 -17.29 -16.54 -0.91
CA GLN A 364 -18.33 -15.79 -0.21
C GLN A 364 -19.09 -14.86 -1.16
N ARG A 365 -18.38 -14.12 -2.00
CA ARG A 365 -18.97 -13.23 -3.02
C ARG A 365 -19.80 -14.02 -4.03
N GLN A 366 -19.30 -15.16 -4.49
CA GLN A 366 -20.04 -16.02 -5.42
C GLN A 366 -21.31 -16.59 -4.77
N THR A 367 -21.23 -17.05 -3.52
CA THR A 367 -22.42 -17.53 -2.79
C THR A 367 -23.50 -16.46 -2.68
N ALA A 368 -23.09 -15.21 -2.43
CA ALA A 368 -24.02 -14.08 -2.38
C ALA A 368 -24.67 -13.80 -3.73
N LEU A 369 -23.89 -13.80 -4.81
CA LEU A 369 -24.41 -13.64 -6.17
C LEU A 369 -25.38 -14.75 -6.56
N ASP A 370 -25.07 -15.99 -6.21
CA ASP A 370 -25.94 -17.14 -6.47
C ASP A 370 -27.27 -17.02 -5.70
N ALA A 371 -27.23 -16.56 -4.44
CA ALA A 371 -28.43 -16.31 -3.63
C ALA A 371 -29.29 -15.18 -4.22
N LEU A 372 -28.67 -14.08 -4.67
CA LEU A 372 -29.37 -12.99 -5.34
C LEU A 372 -30.00 -13.46 -6.66
N ALA A 373 -29.27 -14.21 -7.46
CA ALA A 373 -29.78 -14.78 -8.72
C ALA A 373 -30.96 -15.75 -8.53
N ALA A 374 -30.96 -16.49 -7.41
CA ALA A 374 -32.05 -17.37 -7.01
C ALA A 374 -33.27 -16.62 -6.42
N GLY A 375 -33.22 -15.29 -6.25
CA GLY A 375 -34.27 -14.50 -5.61
C GLY A 375 -34.40 -14.78 -4.10
N ALA A 376 -33.34 -15.22 -3.45
CA ALA A 376 -33.30 -15.60 -2.04
C ALA A 376 -32.21 -14.83 -1.26
N PRO A 377 -32.27 -13.49 -1.19
CA PRO A 377 -31.31 -12.70 -0.44
C PRO A 377 -31.40 -12.98 1.06
N GLU A 378 -30.27 -12.96 1.76
CA GLU A 378 -30.25 -13.05 3.22
C GLU A 378 -30.84 -11.77 3.84
N GLY A 379 -31.84 -11.92 4.73
CA GLY A 379 -32.63 -10.79 5.25
C GLY A 379 -31.86 -9.88 6.23
N ASP A 380 -30.72 -10.33 6.77
CA ASP A 380 -29.88 -9.56 7.69
C ASP A 380 -28.59 -9.07 7.05
N THR A 381 -28.50 -9.14 5.72
CA THR A 381 -27.32 -8.76 4.93
C THR A 381 -27.63 -7.60 3.99
N LEU A 382 -26.82 -6.55 4.05
CA LEU A 382 -26.79 -5.44 3.10
C LEU A 382 -25.77 -5.76 2.00
N TYR A 383 -26.23 -5.84 0.74
CA TYR A 383 -25.36 -6.11 -0.39
C TYR A 383 -24.92 -4.82 -1.05
N LEU A 384 -23.62 -4.68 -1.32
CA LEU A 384 -23.01 -3.51 -1.93
C LEU A 384 -22.26 -3.87 -3.21
N PHE A 385 -22.39 -3.01 -4.20
CA PHE A 385 -21.70 -3.10 -5.47
C PHE A 385 -20.98 -1.78 -5.75
N ALA A 386 -19.75 -1.86 -6.21
CA ALA A 386 -18.97 -0.71 -6.66
C ALA A 386 -19.29 -0.35 -8.13
N ASP A 387 -19.79 -1.31 -8.89
CA ASP A 387 -20.05 -1.21 -10.32
C ASP A 387 -21.53 -1.38 -10.63
N GLU A 388 -22.06 -0.45 -11.43
CA GLU A 388 -23.47 -0.45 -11.84
C GLU A 388 -23.85 -1.69 -12.67
N GLY A 389 -22.97 -2.13 -13.55
CA GLY A 389 -23.24 -3.28 -14.42
C GLY A 389 -23.43 -4.56 -13.61
N ALA A 390 -22.59 -4.80 -12.59
CA ALA A 390 -22.75 -5.94 -11.71
C ALA A 390 -24.04 -5.85 -10.87
N PHE A 391 -24.39 -4.66 -10.40
CA PHE A 391 -25.67 -4.42 -9.71
C PHE A 391 -26.87 -4.74 -10.61
N LEU A 392 -26.87 -4.22 -11.84
CA LEU A 392 -27.96 -4.44 -12.81
C LEU A 392 -28.14 -5.90 -13.22
N GLN A 393 -27.09 -6.71 -13.15
CA GLN A 393 -27.19 -8.16 -13.37
C GLN A 393 -27.85 -8.89 -12.19
N ALA A 394 -27.69 -8.37 -10.97
CA ALA A 394 -28.14 -9.04 -9.75
C ALA A 394 -29.51 -8.58 -9.26
N VAL A 395 -30.01 -7.41 -9.67
CA VAL A 395 -31.13 -6.72 -9.04
C VAL A 395 -32.51 -7.32 -9.39
N GLU A 396 -32.73 -7.77 -10.62
CA GLU A 396 -34.05 -8.17 -11.10
C GLU A 396 -34.74 -9.30 -10.30
N PRO A 397 -34.05 -10.39 -9.93
CA PRO A 397 -34.68 -11.47 -9.16
C PRO A 397 -35.12 -11.04 -7.76
N VAL A 398 -34.55 -9.96 -7.20
CA VAL A 398 -34.76 -9.56 -5.80
C VAL A 398 -35.46 -8.21 -5.61
N ARG A 399 -35.76 -7.49 -6.70
CA ARG A 399 -36.37 -6.14 -6.63
C ARG A 399 -37.69 -6.05 -5.87
N SER A 400 -38.44 -7.14 -5.81
CA SER A 400 -39.72 -7.21 -5.07
C SER A 400 -39.52 -7.50 -3.57
N LEU A 401 -38.33 -7.93 -3.16
CA LEU A 401 -37.97 -8.35 -1.80
C LEU A 401 -37.07 -7.37 -1.08
N ALA A 402 -36.47 -6.44 -1.82
CA ALA A 402 -35.46 -5.53 -1.33
C ALA A 402 -35.71 -4.11 -1.84
N TRP A 403 -35.23 -3.14 -1.10
CA TRP A 403 -34.96 -1.84 -1.70
C TRP A 403 -33.67 -1.95 -2.52
N CYS A 404 -33.73 -1.53 -3.75
CA CYS A 404 -32.61 -1.57 -4.68
C CYS A 404 -32.39 -0.18 -5.25
N GLY A 405 -31.13 0.23 -5.41
CA GLY A 405 -30.84 1.54 -5.98
C GLY A 405 -29.40 1.99 -5.74
N GLN A 406 -29.16 3.22 -6.12
CA GLN A 406 -27.90 3.93 -5.90
C GLN A 406 -28.00 4.77 -4.63
N VAL A 407 -26.94 4.77 -3.82
CA VAL A 407 -26.79 5.62 -2.64
C VAL A 407 -25.49 6.39 -2.75
N THR A 408 -25.56 7.71 -2.62
CA THR A 408 -24.37 8.59 -2.56
C THR A 408 -23.88 8.66 -1.13
N GLY A 409 -22.62 8.29 -0.92
CA GLY A 409 -21.94 8.33 0.36
C GLY A 409 -21.19 9.64 0.62
N PRO A 410 -20.41 9.68 1.71
CA PRO A 410 -19.51 10.79 1.99
C PRO A 410 -18.54 11.03 0.82
N ASP A 411 -18.11 12.28 0.64
CA ASP A 411 -17.21 12.70 -0.42
C ASP A 411 -17.67 12.40 -1.86
N GLY A 412 -18.98 12.13 -2.04
CA GLY A 412 -19.55 11.83 -3.35
C GLY A 412 -19.32 10.40 -3.84
N ALA A 413 -18.82 9.50 -2.99
CA ALA A 413 -18.74 8.07 -3.32
C ALA A 413 -20.13 7.52 -3.63
N VAL A 414 -20.22 6.68 -4.66
CA VAL A 414 -21.46 6.08 -5.12
C VAL A 414 -21.41 4.58 -4.90
N TRP A 415 -22.40 4.05 -4.20
CA TRP A 415 -22.61 2.62 -4.05
C TRP A 415 -23.95 2.19 -4.61
N TYR A 416 -23.98 1.05 -5.24
CA TYR A 416 -25.23 0.39 -5.65
C TYR A 416 -25.59 -0.64 -4.59
N VAL A 417 -26.86 -0.70 -4.20
CA VAL A 417 -27.28 -1.39 -2.98
C VAL A 417 -28.46 -2.28 -3.24
N ILE A 418 -28.43 -3.48 -2.66
CA ILE A 418 -29.61 -4.34 -2.50
C ILE A 418 -29.82 -4.50 -0.99
N ALA A 419 -30.96 -4.02 -0.49
CA ALA A 419 -31.30 -3.92 0.92
C ALA A 419 -32.59 -4.71 1.22
N PRO A 420 -32.51 -6.02 1.54
CA PRO A 420 -33.66 -6.88 1.80
C PRO A 420 -34.51 -6.37 2.96
N GLY A 421 -35.83 -6.39 2.81
CA GLY A 421 -36.77 -5.94 3.85
C GLY A 421 -37.02 -4.43 3.90
N LEU A 422 -36.32 -3.62 3.08
CA LEU A 422 -36.60 -2.19 2.95
C LEU A 422 -37.42 -1.85 1.69
N GLN A 423 -38.02 -2.86 1.01
CA GLN A 423 -38.83 -2.65 -0.18
C GLN A 423 -39.96 -1.64 0.08
N GLY A 424 -40.19 -0.77 -0.91
CA GLY A 424 -41.25 0.25 -0.85
C GLY A 424 -40.94 1.46 0.05
N GLN A 425 -39.80 1.52 0.72
CA GLN A 425 -39.38 2.72 1.41
C GLN A 425 -38.84 3.78 0.44
N THR A 426 -39.04 5.04 0.78
CA THR A 426 -38.46 6.18 0.07
C THR A 426 -37.45 6.86 0.96
N PHE A 427 -36.34 7.23 0.36
CA PHE A 427 -35.24 7.90 1.03
C PHE A 427 -34.98 9.28 0.44
N ASP A 428 -34.03 10.01 1.00
CA ASP A 428 -33.66 11.35 0.59
C ASP A 428 -33.08 11.43 -0.85
N ALA A 429 -32.79 12.64 -1.30
CA ALA A 429 -32.28 12.90 -2.65
C ALA A 429 -30.87 12.32 -2.93
N LEU A 430 -30.19 11.77 -1.92
CA LEU A 430 -28.91 11.05 -2.08
C LEU A 430 -29.13 9.60 -2.55
N CYS A 431 -30.39 9.17 -2.65
CA CYS A 431 -30.78 7.83 -3.07
C CYS A 431 -31.55 7.88 -4.39
N THR A 432 -31.13 7.10 -5.36
CA THR A 432 -31.86 6.89 -6.62
C THR A 432 -32.40 5.46 -6.63
N PRO A 433 -33.71 5.27 -6.43
CA PRO A 433 -34.30 3.94 -6.40
C PRO A 433 -34.27 3.28 -7.77
N TYR A 434 -34.03 1.97 -7.79
CA TYR A 434 -34.17 1.15 -8.97
C TYR A 434 -35.66 0.87 -9.24
N ASN A 435 -36.21 1.56 -10.19
CA ASN A 435 -37.61 1.46 -10.64
C ASN A 435 -37.69 1.73 -12.15
N GLU A 436 -38.90 1.89 -12.67
CA GLU A 436 -39.13 2.13 -14.09
C GLU A 436 -38.51 3.43 -14.62
N SER A 437 -38.24 4.39 -13.76
CA SER A 437 -37.57 5.64 -14.12
C SER A 437 -36.04 5.60 -13.93
N TYR A 438 -35.48 4.47 -13.53
CA TYR A 438 -34.02 4.35 -13.36
C TYR A 438 -33.33 4.52 -14.74
N PRO A 439 -32.35 5.43 -14.85
CA PRO A 439 -31.78 5.78 -16.15
C PRO A 439 -30.99 4.64 -16.77
N LEU A 440 -31.08 4.51 -18.08
CA LEU A 440 -30.11 3.74 -18.85
C LEU A 440 -28.85 4.58 -19.03
N ARG A 441 -27.70 3.97 -18.85
CA ARG A 441 -26.39 4.61 -19.11
C ARG A 441 -25.64 3.83 -20.15
N LEU A 442 -24.98 4.56 -21.04
CA LEU A 442 -24.08 3.93 -22.00
C LEU A 442 -22.93 3.24 -21.24
N ALA A 443 -22.61 2.05 -21.65
CA ALA A 443 -21.41 1.38 -21.18
C ALA A 443 -20.17 2.15 -21.62
N ASP A 444 -19.00 1.84 -21.01
CA ASP A 444 -17.75 2.48 -21.38
C ASP A 444 -17.51 2.33 -22.89
N TYR A 445 -17.86 3.40 -23.55
CA TYR A 445 -18.19 3.47 -24.95
C TYR A 445 -16.96 3.29 -25.82
N THR A 446 -15.85 3.82 -25.38
CA THR A 446 -14.62 3.85 -26.17
C THR A 446 -14.07 2.45 -26.39
N ASP A 447 -14.06 1.63 -25.34
CA ASP A 447 -13.50 0.28 -25.43
C ASP A 447 -14.43 -0.70 -26.15
N ALA A 448 -15.75 -0.61 -25.92
CA ALA A 448 -16.71 -1.51 -26.54
C ALA A 448 -16.84 -1.29 -28.04
N LEU A 449 -16.90 -0.05 -28.51
CA LEU A 449 -17.02 0.27 -29.93
C LEU A 449 -15.67 0.20 -30.67
N TRP A 450 -14.59 0.61 -30.02
CA TRP A 450 -13.24 0.53 -30.60
C TRP A 450 -12.81 -0.89 -30.87
N ASN A 451 -12.98 -1.77 -29.88
CA ASN A 451 -12.65 -3.18 -30.01
C ASN A 451 -13.44 -3.92 -31.09
N ARG A 452 -14.53 -3.32 -31.61
CA ARG A 452 -15.37 -3.90 -32.64
C ARG A 452 -15.30 -3.21 -34.00
N GLY A 453 -14.50 -2.18 -34.13
CA GLY A 453 -14.37 -1.43 -35.38
C GLY A 453 -15.63 -0.66 -35.80
N VAL A 454 -16.57 -0.44 -34.87
CA VAL A 454 -17.86 0.22 -35.13
C VAL A 454 -17.76 1.74 -35.02
N LEU A 455 -16.83 2.26 -34.23
CA LEU A 455 -16.69 3.70 -33.94
C LEU A 455 -16.49 4.57 -35.19
N ASP A 456 -15.80 4.07 -36.18
CA ASP A 456 -15.51 4.81 -37.42
C ASP A 456 -16.53 4.55 -38.54
N ALA A 457 -17.36 3.50 -38.41
CA ALA A 457 -18.14 3.04 -39.57
C ALA A 457 -19.52 3.70 -39.68
N THR A 458 -20.23 3.97 -38.58
CA THR A 458 -21.62 4.44 -38.68
C THR A 458 -21.97 5.62 -37.81
N LYS A 459 -21.27 5.87 -36.68
CA LYS A 459 -21.64 6.87 -35.64
C LYS A 459 -23.12 6.85 -35.22
N LYS A 460 -23.80 5.75 -35.46
CA LYS A 460 -25.25 5.55 -35.22
C LYS A 460 -25.52 4.55 -34.13
N THR A 461 -24.50 3.87 -33.64
CA THR A 461 -24.63 2.79 -32.69
C THR A 461 -24.13 3.18 -31.31
N VAL A 462 -24.90 2.86 -30.29
CA VAL A 462 -24.54 2.99 -28.87
C VAL A 462 -24.49 1.61 -28.22
N CYS A 463 -23.73 1.50 -27.14
CA CYS A 463 -23.56 0.26 -26.39
C CYS A 463 -24.10 0.38 -24.97
N PHE A 464 -24.75 -0.66 -24.51
CA PHE A 464 -25.15 -0.86 -23.12
C PHE A 464 -24.53 -2.13 -22.57
N ALA A 465 -24.25 -2.17 -21.27
CA ALA A 465 -23.93 -3.42 -20.62
C ALA A 465 -25.10 -4.40 -20.77
N ASP A 466 -24.80 -5.62 -21.22
CA ASP A 466 -25.81 -6.66 -21.33
C ASP A 466 -26.28 -7.08 -19.94
N SER A 467 -27.46 -6.63 -19.57
CA SER A 467 -28.10 -6.91 -18.30
C SER A 467 -29.57 -7.19 -18.48
N PRO A 468 -30.23 -7.96 -17.61
CA PRO A 468 -31.68 -8.15 -17.64
C PRO A 468 -32.44 -6.82 -17.70
N PHE A 469 -31.96 -5.80 -17.04
CA PHE A 469 -32.51 -4.47 -17.05
C PHE A 469 -32.41 -3.79 -18.42
N ALA A 470 -31.25 -3.78 -19.06
CA ALA A 470 -31.07 -3.16 -20.36
C ALA A 470 -31.91 -3.93 -21.43
N ARG A 471 -31.88 -5.26 -21.36
CA ARG A 471 -32.69 -6.11 -22.25
C ARG A 471 -34.19 -5.82 -22.13
N ALA A 472 -34.71 -5.81 -20.89
CA ALA A 472 -36.15 -5.58 -20.66
C ALA A 472 -36.61 -4.21 -21.18
N ARG A 473 -35.74 -3.23 -21.18
CA ARG A 473 -36.09 -1.87 -21.64
C ARG A 473 -35.84 -1.62 -23.12
N LEU A 474 -34.85 -2.25 -23.70
CA LEU A 474 -34.45 -1.97 -25.08
C LEU A 474 -35.15 -2.87 -26.10
N THR A 475 -35.55 -4.09 -25.69
CA THR A 475 -36.13 -5.07 -26.62
C THR A 475 -37.44 -4.60 -27.28
N ASP A 476 -38.29 -3.91 -26.52
CA ASP A 476 -39.59 -3.45 -27.01
C ASP A 476 -39.66 -1.90 -27.15
N ALA A 477 -38.55 -1.20 -26.97
CA ALA A 477 -38.51 0.25 -27.01
C ALA A 477 -38.53 0.77 -28.47
N ALA A 478 -39.38 1.75 -28.74
CA ALA A 478 -39.42 2.41 -30.03
C ALA A 478 -38.34 3.48 -30.20
N ALA A 479 -37.91 4.11 -29.11
CA ALA A 479 -36.90 5.17 -29.12
C ALA A 479 -36.12 5.22 -27.79
N LEU A 480 -34.87 5.72 -27.86
CA LEU A 480 -34.14 6.27 -26.73
C LEU A 480 -34.49 7.76 -26.58
N CYS A 481 -34.60 8.20 -25.35
CA CYS A 481 -34.89 9.60 -25.02
C CYS A 481 -33.74 10.19 -24.18
N ALA A 482 -33.26 11.37 -24.57
CA ALA A 482 -32.27 12.16 -23.84
C ALA A 482 -32.65 13.65 -23.91
N ASP A 483 -32.63 14.37 -22.83
CA ASP A 483 -32.95 15.80 -22.75
C ASP A 483 -34.26 16.22 -23.43
N GLY A 484 -35.28 15.31 -23.44
CA GLY A 484 -36.58 15.54 -24.08
C GLY A 484 -36.58 15.32 -25.59
N GLN A 485 -35.49 14.88 -26.20
CA GLN A 485 -35.39 14.45 -27.58
C GLN A 485 -35.56 12.93 -27.68
N GLU A 486 -36.26 12.48 -28.75
CA GLU A 486 -36.45 11.06 -29.06
C GLU A 486 -35.56 10.66 -30.23
N TYR A 487 -34.84 9.53 -30.05
CA TYR A 487 -33.99 8.93 -31.07
C TYR A 487 -34.51 7.53 -31.39
N PRO A 488 -35.15 7.34 -32.56
CA PRO A 488 -35.76 6.05 -32.91
C PRO A 488 -34.72 4.93 -32.91
N ILE A 489 -35.08 3.80 -32.32
CA ILE A 489 -34.29 2.57 -32.35
C ILE A 489 -34.56 1.85 -33.67
N LEU A 490 -33.51 1.60 -34.44
CA LEU A 490 -33.58 0.87 -35.69
C LEU A 490 -33.31 -0.62 -35.51
N ASP A 491 -32.39 -0.94 -34.58
CA ASP A 491 -32.00 -2.33 -34.32
C ASP A 491 -31.38 -2.46 -32.92
N VAL A 492 -31.57 -3.63 -32.31
CA VAL A 492 -30.92 -4.03 -31.05
C VAL A 492 -30.27 -5.38 -31.28
N ASP A 493 -28.95 -5.38 -31.36
CA ASP A 493 -28.13 -6.56 -31.61
C ASP A 493 -27.51 -7.11 -30.35
N ASP A 494 -27.69 -8.41 -30.14
CA ASP A 494 -27.13 -9.16 -29.01
C ASP A 494 -25.76 -9.71 -29.38
N HIS A 495 -24.72 -9.00 -28.99
CA HIS A 495 -23.37 -9.33 -29.40
C HIS A 495 -22.62 -10.15 -28.34
N ASP A 496 -21.92 -11.21 -28.76
CA ASP A 496 -21.22 -12.27 -27.99
C ASP A 496 -20.25 -11.84 -26.84
N ALA A 497 -20.19 -10.60 -26.42
CA ALA A 497 -19.21 -10.13 -25.46
C ALA A 497 -19.79 -9.36 -24.25
N GLY A 498 -21.04 -9.60 -23.92
CA GLY A 498 -21.67 -8.94 -22.75
C GLY A 498 -22.12 -7.51 -23.03
N TRP A 499 -22.39 -7.17 -24.29
CA TRP A 499 -22.87 -5.87 -24.72
C TRP A 499 -24.13 -5.98 -25.59
N LEU A 500 -25.08 -5.05 -25.36
CA LEU A 500 -26.17 -4.78 -26.25
C LEU A 500 -25.80 -3.59 -27.14
N MET A 501 -25.85 -3.80 -28.44
CA MET A 501 -25.62 -2.78 -29.46
C MET A 501 -26.94 -2.24 -29.95
N VAL A 502 -27.18 -0.95 -29.81
CA VAL A 502 -28.42 -0.30 -30.25
C VAL A 502 -28.10 0.67 -31.38
N THR A 503 -28.64 0.42 -32.53
CA THR A 503 -28.54 1.30 -33.69
C THR A 503 -29.69 2.28 -33.70
N LEU A 504 -29.40 3.56 -33.82
CA LEU A 504 -30.35 4.66 -33.73
C LEU A 504 -30.52 5.36 -35.09
N ASP A 505 -31.66 5.96 -35.32
CA ASP A 505 -31.87 6.92 -36.42
C ASP A 505 -31.34 8.29 -36.04
N ILE A 506 -30.04 8.43 -36.11
CA ILE A 506 -29.27 9.63 -35.71
C ILE A 506 -28.07 9.79 -36.64
N ASP A 507 -27.61 11.00 -36.85
CA ASP A 507 -26.40 11.27 -37.66
C ASP A 507 -25.10 11.01 -36.89
N ASP A 508 -25.08 11.35 -35.61
CA ASP A 508 -23.93 11.16 -34.73
C ASP A 508 -24.38 10.87 -33.30
N ALA A 509 -24.29 9.62 -32.88
CA ALA A 509 -24.68 9.17 -31.53
C ALA A 509 -23.71 9.59 -30.42
N THR A 510 -22.59 10.22 -30.77
CA THR A 510 -21.65 10.73 -29.75
C THR A 510 -22.26 11.84 -28.89
N ILE A 511 -23.32 12.47 -29.32
CA ILE A 511 -24.08 13.46 -28.54
C ILE A 511 -24.79 12.86 -27.31
N LEU A 512 -24.96 11.53 -27.29
CA LEU A 512 -25.60 10.81 -26.17
C LEU A 512 -24.60 10.40 -25.08
N TRP A 513 -23.33 10.66 -25.29
CA TRP A 513 -22.31 10.39 -24.28
C TRP A 513 -22.55 11.26 -23.06
N ASP A 514 -22.33 10.71 -21.90
CA ASP A 514 -22.54 11.36 -20.60
C ASP A 514 -23.99 11.79 -20.32
N GLN A 515 -24.98 11.30 -21.10
CA GLN A 515 -26.39 11.59 -20.87
C GLN A 515 -27.09 10.43 -20.16
N GLU A 516 -28.07 10.78 -19.32
CA GLU A 516 -29.03 9.80 -18.79
C GLU A 516 -30.10 9.51 -19.84
N LEU A 517 -30.25 8.25 -20.16
CA LEU A 517 -31.16 7.79 -21.22
C LEU A 517 -32.39 7.11 -20.61
N THR A 518 -33.51 7.31 -21.22
CA THR A 518 -34.75 6.57 -20.94
C THR A 518 -35.28 5.95 -22.21
N THR A 519 -36.20 5.00 -22.11
CA THR A 519 -36.85 4.35 -23.26
C THR A 519 -38.29 4.80 -23.38
N LYS A 520 -38.80 4.82 -24.63
CA LYS A 520 -40.19 5.09 -24.95
C LYS A 520 -40.80 3.93 -25.75
#